data_bb13f2e552eba0afa88a825f0ff7e7b6
#
_entry.id   bb13f2e552eba0afa88a825f0ff7e7b6
#
_cell.length_a   1.000
_cell.length_b   1.000
_cell.length_c   1.000
_cell.angle_alpha   90.00
_cell.angle_beta   90.00
_cell.angle_gamma   90.00
#
_symmetry.space_group_name_H-M   'P 1'
#
loop_
_entity.id
_entity.type
_entity.pdbx_description
1 polymer ?
#
loop_
_entity_poly.entity_id
_entity_poly.type
_entity_poly.pdbx_seq_one_letter_code
_entity_poly.pdbx_strand_id
1 'polypeptide(L)'
;MELVVNGHNVFLVILITFLCSVILVPVTMKVAIHVRAMDYPDGVRKFQKKPMPRLGGIAIFLSFMVGYMLFARESTMMLSILMASFLLVLVGFVDSINPVKAKYQLLTHFIAAFTVSVYGGLVLNNVSILGLNLTFPYPLNYLITIIFLIAFINMVNL
;
A
#
# COMPACT_ATOMS: atom_id res chain seq x y z
N MET A 1 4.47 -29.34 -8.39
CA MET A 1 5.04 -28.43 -7.38
C MET A 1 3.85 -27.77 -6.68
N GLU A 2 3.48 -28.25 -5.50
CA GLU A 2 2.40 -27.60 -4.75
C GLU A 2 2.94 -26.29 -4.18
N LEU A 3 2.41 -25.16 -4.65
CA LEU A 3 2.70 -23.85 -4.10
C LEU A 3 1.96 -23.72 -2.77
N VAL A 4 2.66 -24.06 -1.67
CA VAL A 4 2.14 -23.99 -0.30
C VAL A 4 2.92 -22.93 0.48
N VAL A 5 2.22 -21.97 1.08
CA VAL A 5 2.78 -20.95 1.95
C VAL A 5 2.12 -21.08 3.33
N ASN A 6 2.93 -21.25 4.37
CA ASN A 6 2.47 -21.46 5.75
C ASN A 6 1.46 -22.62 5.93
N GLY A 7 1.56 -23.68 5.11
CA GLY A 7 0.64 -24.81 5.14
C GLY A 7 -0.66 -24.61 4.35
N HIS A 8 -0.83 -23.48 3.70
CA HIS A 8 -2.00 -23.16 2.87
C HIS A 8 -1.65 -23.14 1.39
N ASN A 9 -2.57 -23.64 0.56
CA ASN A 9 -2.42 -23.57 -0.90
C ASN A 9 -2.49 -22.10 -1.35
N VAL A 10 -1.49 -21.64 -2.12
CA VAL A 10 -1.40 -20.25 -2.60
C VAL A 10 -2.62 -19.86 -3.44
N PHE A 11 -3.14 -20.77 -4.26
CA PHE A 11 -4.34 -20.49 -5.05
C PHE A 11 -5.57 -20.23 -4.17
N LEU A 12 -5.68 -20.95 -3.05
CA LEU A 12 -6.76 -20.73 -2.10
C LEU A 12 -6.63 -19.36 -1.41
N VAL A 13 -5.42 -18.95 -1.02
CA VAL A 13 -5.15 -17.64 -0.45
C VAL A 13 -5.53 -16.52 -1.43
N ILE A 14 -5.08 -16.65 -2.69
CA ILE A 14 -5.40 -15.69 -3.76
C ILE A 14 -6.91 -15.63 -4.00
N LEU A 15 -7.57 -16.78 -4.10
CA LEU A 15 -9.01 -16.85 -4.35
C LEU A 15 -9.81 -16.16 -3.24
N ILE A 16 -9.51 -16.46 -1.98
CA ILE A 16 -10.23 -15.88 -0.84
C ILE A 16 -10.00 -14.37 -0.76
N THR A 17 -8.76 -13.89 -0.88
CA THR A 17 -8.46 -12.45 -0.85
C THR A 17 -9.09 -11.72 -2.04
N PHE A 18 -9.11 -12.33 -3.21
CA PHE A 18 -9.79 -11.79 -4.39
C PHE A 18 -11.31 -11.68 -4.17
N LEU A 19 -11.96 -12.75 -3.68
CA LEU A 19 -13.39 -12.73 -3.38
C LEU A 19 -13.75 -11.69 -2.31
N CYS A 20 -12.93 -11.55 -1.27
CA CYS A 20 -13.07 -10.48 -0.27
C CYS A 20 -13.01 -9.09 -0.94
N SER A 21 -12.06 -8.87 -1.85
CA SER A 21 -11.94 -7.60 -2.57
C SER A 21 -13.18 -7.32 -3.43
N VAL A 22 -13.67 -8.32 -4.18
CA VAL A 22 -14.88 -8.20 -5.01
C VAL A 22 -16.11 -7.84 -4.19
N ILE A 23 -16.24 -8.39 -2.98
CA ILE A 23 -17.34 -8.08 -2.06
C ILE A 23 -17.18 -6.68 -1.44
N LEU A 24 -15.96 -6.28 -1.08
CA LEU A 24 -15.70 -5.01 -0.40
C LEU A 24 -15.74 -3.81 -1.34
N VAL A 25 -15.40 -3.96 -2.62
CA VAL A 25 -15.43 -2.86 -3.60
C VAL A 25 -16.80 -2.17 -3.67
N PRO A 26 -17.94 -2.85 -3.87
CA PRO A 26 -19.24 -2.17 -3.90
C PRO A 26 -19.60 -1.52 -2.56
N VAL A 27 -19.12 -2.05 -1.43
CA VAL A 27 -19.32 -1.44 -0.11
C VAL A 27 -18.55 -0.14 -0.01
N THR A 28 -17.26 -0.14 -0.33
CA THR A 28 -16.42 1.07 -0.30
C THR A 28 -16.88 2.12 -1.32
N MET A 29 -17.42 1.71 -2.47
CA MET A 29 -18.05 2.63 -3.43
C MET A 29 -19.26 3.35 -2.83
N LYS A 30 -20.15 2.65 -2.12
CA LYS A 30 -21.29 3.27 -1.43
C LYS A 30 -20.84 4.24 -0.35
N VAL A 31 -19.82 3.86 0.42
CA VAL A 31 -19.19 4.75 1.43
C VAL A 31 -18.62 6.00 0.76
N ALA A 32 -17.88 5.84 -0.35
CA ALA A 32 -17.30 6.96 -1.10
C ALA A 32 -18.36 7.98 -1.54
N ILE A 33 -19.51 7.51 -2.04
CA ILE A 33 -20.62 8.36 -2.44
C ILE A 33 -21.18 9.10 -1.20
N HIS A 34 -21.37 8.40 -0.09
CA HIS A 34 -21.92 8.98 1.13
C HIS A 34 -21.02 10.07 1.74
N VAL A 35 -19.71 9.83 1.77
CA VAL A 35 -18.73 10.79 2.32
C VAL A 35 -18.25 11.82 1.26
N ARG A 36 -18.80 11.79 0.04
CA ARG A 36 -18.45 12.65 -1.09
C ARG A 36 -16.98 12.53 -1.53
N ALA A 37 -16.34 11.39 -1.29
CA ALA A 37 -15.00 11.07 -1.78
C ALA A 37 -15.05 10.66 -3.25
N MET A 38 -15.39 11.61 -4.13
CA MET A 38 -15.64 11.42 -5.56
C MET A 38 -14.64 12.20 -6.39
N ASP A 39 -14.18 11.59 -7.47
CA ASP A 39 -13.39 12.25 -8.48
C ASP A 39 -14.28 12.76 -9.62
N TYR A 40 -14.36 14.07 -9.76
CA TYR A 40 -15.18 14.71 -10.79
C TYR A 40 -14.36 14.97 -12.06
N PRO A 41 -14.95 14.82 -13.24
CA PRO A 41 -14.30 15.17 -14.51
C PRO A 41 -14.00 16.68 -14.54
N ASP A 42 -12.76 17.04 -14.94
CA ASP A 42 -12.33 18.44 -15.10
C ASP A 42 -12.32 18.91 -16.56
N GLY A 43 -12.58 17.98 -17.49
CA GLY A 43 -12.63 18.26 -18.92
C GLY A 43 -11.26 18.54 -19.60
N VAL A 44 -10.17 18.61 -18.83
CA VAL A 44 -8.83 18.96 -19.34
C VAL A 44 -7.85 17.79 -19.22
N ARG A 45 -7.72 17.21 -18.03
CA ARG A 45 -6.75 16.13 -17.76
C ARG A 45 -7.41 14.78 -17.53
N LYS A 46 -8.69 14.77 -17.17
CA LYS A 46 -9.40 13.55 -16.78
C LYS A 46 -10.25 13.04 -17.94
N PHE A 47 -9.95 11.84 -18.42
CA PHE A 47 -10.67 11.18 -19.51
C PHE A 47 -12.05 10.65 -19.11
N GLN A 48 -12.34 10.56 -17.83
CA GLN A 48 -13.61 10.08 -17.30
C GLN A 48 -14.74 11.06 -17.58
N LYS A 49 -15.89 10.54 -18.05
CA LYS A 49 -17.09 11.33 -18.33
C LYS A 49 -18.08 11.41 -17.17
N LYS A 50 -17.89 10.57 -16.14
CA LYS A 50 -18.76 10.47 -14.95
C LYS A 50 -17.93 10.55 -13.68
N PRO A 51 -18.50 11.06 -12.56
CA PRO A 51 -17.85 11.02 -11.26
C PRO A 51 -17.49 9.58 -10.85
N MET A 52 -16.28 9.36 -10.35
CA MET A 52 -15.81 8.05 -9.92
C MET A 52 -15.45 8.05 -8.42
N PRO A 53 -15.83 6.97 -7.69
CA PRO A 53 -15.47 6.83 -6.28
C PRO A 53 -13.95 6.65 -6.09
N ARG A 54 -13.35 7.34 -5.10
CA ARG A 54 -11.91 7.33 -4.86
C ARG A 54 -11.44 6.36 -3.76
N LEU A 55 -12.34 5.59 -3.14
CA LEU A 55 -12.01 4.75 -1.97
C LEU A 55 -11.68 3.28 -2.31
N GLY A 56 -11.31 2.97 -3.55
CA GLY A 56 -10.95 1.60 -3.96
C GLY A 56 -9.77 1.01 -3.17
N GLY A 57 -8.80 1.84 -2.80
CA GLY A 57 -7.65 1.42 -1.99
C GLY A 57 -8.02 0.84 -0.62
N ILE A 58 -9.12 1.29 -0.02
CA ILE A 58 -9.62 0.75 1.25
C ILE A 58 -10.07 -0.70 1.09
N ALA A 59 -10.78 -1.02 0.01
CA ALA A 59 -11.22 -2.39 -0.27
C ALA A 59 -10.02 -3.34 -0.42
N ILE A 60 -9.00 -2.90 -1.15
CA ILE A 60 -7.75 -3.68 -1.35
C ILE A 60 -7.03 -3.90 -0.01
N PHE A 61 -6.87 -2.85 0.79
CA PHE A 61 -6.23 -2.94 2.10
C PHE A 61 -6.97 -3.87 3.06
N LEU A 62 -8.29 -3.74 3.16
CA LEU A 62 -9.10 -4.61 4.02
C LEU A 62 -9.04 -6.07 3.57
N SER A 63 -9.06 -6.33 2.26
CA SER A 63 -8.91 -7.68 1.71
C SER A 63 -7.53 -8.28 2.02
N PHE A 64 -6.48 -7.46 1.88
CA PHE A 64 -5.14 -7.85 2.27
C PHE A 64 -5.04 -8.17 3.77
N MET A 65 -5.64 -7.34 4.63
CA MET A 65 -5.67 -7.55 6.07
C MET A 65 -6.39 -8.85 6.45
N VAL A 66 -7.53 -9.14 5.81
CA VAL A 66 -8.24 -10.42 6.01
C VAL A 66 -7.38 -11.60 5.57
N GLY A 67 -6.74 -11.53 4.41
CA GLY A 67 -5.83 -12.57 3.93
C GLY A 67 -4.65 -12.78 4.88
N TYR A 68 -4.07 -11.69 5.38
CA TYR A 68 -3.02 -11.77 6.39
C TYR A 68 -3.48 -12.47 7.66
N MET A 69 -4.62 -12.07 8.23
CA MET A 69 -5.15 -12.66 9.48
C MET A 69 -5.47 -14.14 9.35
N LEU A 70 -5.90 -14.59 8.17
CA LEU A 70 -6.29 -15.98 7.96
C LEU A 70 -5.11 -16.90 7.63
N PHE A 71 -4.08 -16.42 6.94
CA PHE A 71 -3.08 -17.27 6.30
C PHE A 71 -1.62 -16.94 6.65
N ALA A 72 -1.34 -15.76 7.17
CA ALA A 72 0.03 -15.37 7.46
C ALA A 72 0.45 -15.77 8.88
N ARG A 73 1.75 -15.98 9.05
CA ARG A 73 2.37 -16.09 10.38
C ARG A 73 2.72 -14.70 10.89
N GLU A 74 2.60 -14.51 12.17
CA GLU A 74 3.02 -13.27 12.83
C GLU A 74 4.51 -13.04 12.63
N SER A 75 4.86 -11.85 12.16
CA SER A 75 6.23 -11.37 12.07
C SER A 75 6.27 -9.86 12.26
N THR A 76 7.35 -9.37 12.88
CA THR A 76 7.56 -7.92 13.08
C THR A 76 7.56 -7.17 11.75
N MET A 77 8.15 -7.75 10.71
CA MET A 77 8.16 -7.17 9.36
C MET A 77 6.75 -7.00 8.80
N MET A 78 5.91 -8.04 8.87
CA MET A 78 4.53 -7.96 8.37
C MET A 78 3.67 -7.02 9.20
N LEU A 79 3.85 -7.00 10.52
CA LEU A 79 3.18 -6.03 11.39
C LEU A 79 3.55 -4.59 11.00
N SER A 80 4.83 -4.32 10.73
CA SER A 80 5.27 -2.99 10.29
C SER A 80 4.67 -2.59 8.94
N ILE A 81 4.56 -3.52 7.99
CA ILE A 81 3.91 -3.30 6.70
C ILE A 81 2.42 -2.98 6.89
N LEU A 82 1.72 -3.71 7.76
CA LEU A 82 0.31 -3.44 8.08
C LEU A 82 0.13 -2.05 8.70
N MET A 83 0.96 -1.68 9.67
CA MET A 83 0.90 -0.36 10.31
C MET A 83 1.16 0.77 9.30
N ALA A 84 2.19 0.62 8.49
CA ALA A 84 2.54 1.58 7.45
C ALA A 84 1.41 1.70 6.40
N SER A 85 0.88 0.58 5.93
CA SER A 85 -0.21 0.55 4.97
C SER A 85 -1.49 1.16 5.54
N PHE A 86 -1.82 0.90 6.79
CA PHE A 86 -2.95 1.51 7.48
C PHE A 86 -2.82 3.04 7.54
N LEU A 87 -1.62 3.54 7.89
CA LEU A 87 -1.34 4.98 7.91
C LEU A 87 -1.53 5.61 6.51
N LEU A 88 -1.00 4.97 5.47
CA LEU A 88 -1.16 5.45 4.09
C LEU A 88 -2.62 5.46 3.65
N VAL A 89 -3.38 4.42 3.98
CA VAL A 89 -4.81 4.32 3.67
C VAL A 89 -5.62 5.39 4.41
N LEU A 90 -5.32 5.66 5.68
CA LEU A 90 -5.97 6.74 6.44
C LEU A 90 -5.74 8.11 5.81
N VAL A 91 -4.50 8.43 5.47
CA VAL A 91 -4.19 9.72 4.84
C VAL A 91 -4.78 9.81 3.44
N GLY A 92 -4.76 8.73 2.65
CA GLY A 92 -5.42 8.65 1.35
C GLY A 92 -6.95 8.80 1.46
N PHE A 93 -7.57 8.27 2.51
CA PHE A 93 -8.98 8.47 2.80
C PHE A 93 -9.30 9.95 3.07
N VAL A 94 -8.52 10.59 3.94
CA VAL A 94 -8.67 12.03 4.25
C VAL A 94 -8.47 12.87 2.99
N ASP A 95 -7.43 12.58 2.20
CA ASP A 95 -7.12 13.25 0.94
C ASP A 95 -8.26 13.12 -0.09
N SER A 96 -8.94 11.99 -0.09
CA SER A 96 -10.09 11.74 -0.99
C SER A 96 -11.31 12.61 -0.66
N ILE A 97 -11.44 13.08 0.58
CA ILE A 97 -12.51 13.97 1.04
C ILE A 97 -12.06 15.44 0.98
N ASN A 98 -10.89 15.72 1.55
CA ASN A 98 -10.28 17.04 1.58
C ASN A 98 -8.82 16.94 1.12
N PRO A 99 -8.43 17.64 0.05
CA PRO A 99 -7.07 17.58 -0.46
C PRO A 99 -6.03 17.92 0.60
N VAL A 100 -5.14 16.96 0.86
CA VAL A 100 -4.04 17.10 1.82
C VAL A 100 -2.86 17.78 1.13
N LYS A 101 -2.25 18.78 1.79
CA LYS A 101 -1.07 19.46 1.24
C LYS A 101 0.08 18.46 1.05
N ALA A 102 0.80 18.55 -0.07
CA ALA A 102 1.88 17.64 -0.46
C ALA A 102 2.94 17.41 0.64
N LYS A 103 3.24 18.43 1.45
CA LYS A 103 4.19 18.29 2.58
C LYS A 103 3.73 17.28 3.64
N TYR A 104 2.42 17.18 3.91
CA TYR A 104 1.89 16.22 4.88
C TYR A 104 1.80 14.82 4.29
N GLN A 105 1.50 14.70 2.99
CA GLN A 105 1.59 13.43 2.27
C GLN A 105 3.02 12.90 2.30
N LEU A 106 4.01 13.73 1.97
CA LEU A 106 5.43 13.34 2.02
C LEU A 106 5.87 12.94 3.43
N LEU A 107 5.43 13.66 4.46
CA LEU A 107 5.71 13.29 5.87
C LEU A 107 5.12 11.90 6.19
N THR A 108 3.90 11.62 5.74
CA THR A 108 3.28 10.30 5.93
C THR A 108 4.07 9.20 5.23
N HIS A 109 4.51 9.44 3.99
CA HIS A 109 5.35 8.49 3.24
C HIS A 109 6.66 8.23 3.96
N PHE A 110 7.28 9.28 4.53
CA PHE A 110 8.49 9.13 5.33
C PHE A 110 8.25 8.28 6.58
N ILE A 111 7.18 8.55 7.36
CA ILE A 111 6.84 7.77 8.56
C ILE A 111 6.58 6.31 8.19
N ALA A 112 5.83 6.06 7.12
CA ALA A 112 5.54 4.71 6.64
C ALA A 112 6.83 3.97 6.24
N ALA A 113 7.68 4.59 5.42
CA ALA A 113 8.96 4.02 4.98
C ALA A 113 9.91 3.78 6.17
N PHE A 114 9.98 4.70 7.11
CA PHE A 114 10.78 4.57 8.33
C PHE A 114 10.29 3.39 9.19
N THR A 115 8.98 3.26 9.40
CA THR A 115 8.39 2.16 10.16
C THR A 115 8.75 0.80 9.56
N VAL A 116 8.59 0.65 8.24
CA VAL A 116 8.90 -0.62 7.56
C VAL A 116 10.39 -0.92 7.56
N SER A 117 11.23 0.10 7.34
CA SER A 117 12.67 -0.07 7.25
C SER A 117 13.29 -0.32 8.63
N VAL A 118 13.01 0.55 9.62
CA VAL A 118 13.69 0.52 10.91
C VAL A 118 13.04 -0.47 11.87
N TYR A 119 11.72 -0.41 12.03
CA TYR A 119 11.00 -1.31 12.93
C TYR A 119 10.79 -2.69 12.31
N GLY A 120 10.44 -2.75 11.02
CA GLY A 120 10.22 -4.00 10.28
C GLY A 120 11.49 -4.72 9.86
N GLY A 121 12.64 -4.04 9.86
CA GLY A 121 13.92 -4.60 9.43
C GLY A 121 14.02 -4.82 7.91
N LEU A 122 13.13 -4.21 7.11
CA LEU A 122 13.19 -4.30 5.66
C LEU A 122 14.27 -3.35 5.14
N VAL A 123 15.42 -3.89 4.76
CA VAL A 123 16.60 -3.10 4.39
C VAL A 123 17.25 -3.63 3.12
N LEU A 124 17.53 -2.74 2.18
CA LEU A 124 18.26 -3.02 0.95
C LEU A 124 19.77 -3.07 1.24
N ASN A 125 20.29 -4.27 1.47
CA ASN A 125 21.72 -4.47 1.72
C ASN A 125 22.51 -4.60 0.41
N ASN A 126 21.95 -5.31 -0.58
CA ASN A 126 22.57 -5.58 -1.86
C ASN A 126 21.60 -5.33 -2.99
N VAL A 127 22.04 -4.68 -4.05
CA VAL A 127 21.26 -4.49 -5.27
C VAL A 127 22.12 -4.91 -6.46
N SER A 128 21.61 -5.84 -7.25
CA SER A 128 22.26 -6.28 -8.48
C SER A 128 21.53 -5.73 -9.70
N ILE A 129 22.19 -4.85 -10.45
CA ILE A 129 21.63 -4.23 -11.66
C ILE A 129 22.63 -4.42 -12.79
N LEU A 130 22.21 -5.06 -13.89
CA LEU A 130 23.01 -5.25 -15.10
C LEU A 130 24.40 -5.87 -14.85
N GLY A 131 24.50 -6.76 -13.84
CA GLY A 131 25.77 -7.41 -13.47
C GLY A 131 26.65 -6.63 -12.50
N LEU A 132 26.24 -5.41 -12.12
CA LEU A 132 26.88 -4.64 -11.06
C LEU A 132 26.24 -4.98 -9.72
N ASN A 133 27.03 -5.47 -8.76
CA ASN A 133 26.59 -5.73 -7.40
C ASN A 133 26.96 -4.57 -6.50
N LEU A 134 25.98 -3.80 -6.10
CA LEU A 134 26.14 -2.69 -5.16
C LEU A 134 25.79 -3.17 -3.76
N THR A 135 26.71 -3.02 -2.81
CA THR A 135 26.51 -3.34 -1.39
C THR A 135 26.48 -2.05 -0.60
N PHE A 136 25.47 -1.91 0.26
CA PHE A 136 25.32 -0.71 1.08
C PHE A 136 25.60 -1.02 2.54
N PRO A 137 26.69 -0.47 3.12
CA PRO A 137 27.02 -0.65 4.53
C PRO A 137 26.05 0.13 5.43
N TYR A 138 25.98 -0.28 6.70
CA TYR A 138 25.27 0.48 7.73
C TYR A 138 25.95 1.84 7.98
N PRO A 139 25.20 2.95 8.14
CA PRO A 139 23.74 3.13 8.12
C PRO A 139 23.17 3.50 6.74
N LEU A 140 23.98 3.54 5.70
CA LEU A 140 23.62 3.98 4.34
C LEU A 140 22.49 3.11 3.74
N ASN A 141 22.51 1.80 4.03
CA ASN A 141 21.48 0.85 3.60
C ASN A 141 20.05 1.26 4.05
N TYR A 142 19.89 1.74 5.28
CA TYR A 142 18.61 2.25 5.79
C TYR A 142 18.17 3.52 5.05
N LEU A 143 19.10 4.47 4.86
CA LEU A 143 18.81 5.72 4.16
C LEU A 143 18.35 5.45 2.73
N ILE A 144 19.06 4.60 2.00
CA ILE A 144 18.73 4.22 0.63
C ILE A 144 17.36 3.53 0.59
N THR A 145 17.07 2.63 1.54
CA THR A 145 15.79 1.93 1.62
C THR A 145 14.64 2.90 1.83
N ILE A 146 14.77 3.84 2.76
CA ILE A 146 13.75 4.84 3.05
C ILE A 146 13.49 5.72 1.82
N ILE A 147 14.56 6.21 1.17
CA ILE A 147 14.43 7.03 -0.05
C ILE A 147 13.75 6.23 -1.16
N PHE A 148 14.14 4.97 -1.36
CA PHE A 148 13.56 4.09 -2.36
C PHE A 148 12.05 3.86 -2.11
N LEU A 149 11.67 3.56 -0.87
CA LEU A 149 10.28 3.36 -0.49
C LEU A 149 9.44 4.63 -0.69
N ILE A 150 9.96 5.80 -0.28
CA ILE A 150 9.29 7.09 -0.51
C ILE A 150 9.09 7.34 -2.00
N ALA A 151 10.14 7.15 -2.80
CA ALA A 151 10.06 7.33 -4.25
C ALA A 151 9.01 6.40 -4.87
N PHE A 152 9.00 5.13 -4.47
CA PHE A 152 8.03 4.14 -4.95
C PHE A 152 6.59 4.49 -4.57
N ILE A 153 6.35 4.88 -3.31
CA ILE A 153 5.02 5.30 -2.83
C ILE A 153 4.55 6.54 -3.62
N ASN A 154 5.42 7.54 -3.82
CA ASN A 154 5.06 8.73 -4.59
C ASN A 154 4.77 8.41 -6.06
N MET A 155 5.52 7.50 -6.68
CA MET A 155 5.31 7.10 -8.07
C MET A 155 3.92 6.46 -8.28
N VAL A 156 3.45 5.70 -7.30
CA VAL A 156 2.11 5.07 -7.35
C VAL A 156 0.99 6.05 -6.98
N ASN A 157 1.31 7.10 -6.21
CA ASN A 157 0.34 8.11 -5.75
C ASN A 157 0.11 9.25 -6.77
N LEU A 158 0.88 9.31 -7.85
CA LEU A 158 0.71 10.28 -8.94
C LEU A 158 -0.44 9.85 -9.86
#